data_e16ae01674977b698ce0e3e1845477c4
#
_entry.id   e16ae01674977b698ce0e3e1845477c4
#
_cell.length_a   1.000
_cell.length_b   1.000
_cell.length_c   1.000
_cell.angle_alpha   90.00
_cell.angle_beta   90.00
_cell.angle_gamma   90.00
#
_symmetry.space_group_name_H-M   'P 1'
#
loop_
_entity.id
_entity.type
_entity.pdbx_description
1 polymer ?
#
loop_
_entity_poly.entity_id
_entity_poly.type
_entity_poly.pdbx_seq_one_letter_code
_entity_poly.pdbx_strand_id
1 'polypeptide(L)'
;MHALIVLTSHDRLGDSGRKTGVCLESFAHGYYTCRDAGFDVTICSPLGGQAPIDNLCNCRGPVGDVLKRFHGDRTARDDFSDALSLSQICASDFAAVYFAEGCGALWDLATDADAQSLVLRLHELQRPCAFVGHSTSVLLTLRGPDSLPLVHGRGVTAPNRAEDAAYGMPPNVLSLERELTSLGAAYKAAPDGSPHLVQDGWWISGQNAASSAIVARALVRTTK
;
A
#
# COMPACT_ATOMS: atom_id res chain seq x y z
N MET A 1 20.82 -2.63 2.77
CA MET A 1 19.66 -3.33 2.16
C MET A 1 18.76 -2.27 1.55
N HIS A 2 18.14 -2.58 0.39
CA HIS A 2 17.24 -1.63 -0.29
C HIS A 2 15.78 -2.02 -0.03
N ALA A 3 14.95 -1.03 0.28
CA ALA A 3 13.51 -1.14 0.39
C ALA A 3 12.84 -0.27 -0.69
N LEU A 4 11.76 -0.75 -1.28
CA LEU A 4 10.94 0.00 -2.21
C LEU A 4 9.64 0.44 -1.54
N ILE A 5 9.23 1.69 -1.75
CA ILE A 5 7.92 2.19 -1.38
C ILE A 5 7.14 2.49 -2.66
N VAL A 6 5.99 1.85 -2.81
CA VAL A 6 5.11 2.02 -3.97
C VAL A 6 3.94 2.93 -3.58
N LEU A 7 3.72 3.95 -4.39
CA LEU A 7 2.65 4.95 -4.24
C LEU A 7 1.66 4.83 -5.40
N THR A 8 0.44 5.34 -5.22
CA THR A 8 -0.48 5.58 -6.34
C THR A 8 -0.14 6.87 -7.07
N SER A 9 -0.37 6.91 -8.37
CA SER A 9 -0.34 8.12 -9.21
C SER A 9 -1.74 8.68 -9.49
N HIS A 10 -2.80 7.99 -9.05
CA HIS A 10 -4.19 8.35 -9.36
C HIS A 10 -4.72 9.40 -8.40
N ASP A 11 -5.34 10.47 -8.93
CA ASP A 11 -5.73 11.66 -8.15
C ASP A 11 -7.25 11.89 -8.04
N ARG A 12 -8.09 10.98 -8.55
CA ARG A 12 -9.55 11.15 -8.59
C ARG A 12 -10.28 10.02 -7.87
N LEU A 13 -11.23 10.37 -7.03
CA LEU A 13 -12.08 9.41 -6.32
C LEU A 13 -13.28 9.03 -7.20
N GLY A 14 -13.06 8.20 -8.21
CA GLY A 14 -14.06 7.85 -9.21
C GLY A 14 -14.72 9.07 -9.82
N ASP A 15 -16.03 8.99 -10.05
CA ASP A 15 -16.84 10.07 -10.64
C ASP A 15 -17.38 11.07 -9.60
N SER A 16 -16.88 11.03 -8.36
CA SER A 16 -17.36 11.89 -7.26
C SER A 16 -16.97 13.37 -7.38
N GLY A 17 -16.06 13.71 -8.29
CA GLY A 17 -15.45 15.03 -8.40
C GLY A 17 -14.43 15.35 -7.29
N ARG A 18 -14.20 14.43 -6.34
CA ARG A 18 -13.24 14.60 -5.24
C ARG A 18 -11.84 14.15 -5.66
N LYS A 19 -10.85 14.80 -5.08
CA LYS A 19 -9.46 14.40 -5.16
C LYS A 19 -9.18 13.24 -4.19
N THR A 20 -8.22 12.40 -4.56
CA THR A 20 -7.62 11.35 -3.74
C THR A 20 -6.12 11.27 -4.01
N GLY A 21 -5.45 10.25 -3.55
CA GLY A 21 -4.02 10.05 -3.73
C GLY A 21 -3.45 9.14 -2.65
N VAL A 22 -2.20 9.40 -2.31
CA VAL A 22 -1.45 8.70 -1.26
C VAL A 22 -1.86 9.22 0.12
N CYS A 23 -2.07 8.34 1.07
CA CYS A 23 -2.10 8.67 2.48
C CYS A 23 -0.68 9.03 2.96
N LEU A 24 -0.42 10.32 3.15
CA LEU A 24 0.92 10.81 3.49
C LEU A 24 1.46 10.20 4.81
N GLU A 25 0.57 9.95 5.78
CA GLU A 25 0.94 9.30 7.03
C GLU A 25 1.40 7.85 6.80
N SER A 26 0.72 7.11 5.91
CA SER A 26 1.12 5.75 5.54
C SER A 26 2.49 5.73 4.86
N PHE A 27 2.70 6.63 3.90
CA PHE A 27 4.02 6.80 3.30
C PHE A 27 5.10 7.10 4.36
N ALA A 28 4.89 8.08 5.22
CA ALA A 28 5.85 8.49 6.23
C ALA A 28 6.20 7.36 7.21
N HIS A 29 5.22 6.55 7.62
CA HIS A 29 5.48 5.36 8.43
C HIS A 29 6.34 4.33 7.70
N GLY A 30 6.06 4.02 6.44
CA GLY A 30 6.88 3.12 5.62
C GLY A 30 8.30 3.64 5.47
N TYR A 31 8.43 4.91 5.05
CA TYR A 31 9.70 5.58 4.78
C TYR A 31 10.61 5.59 6.02
N TYR A 32 10.13 6.17 7.13
CA TYR A 32 10.97 6.31 8.32
C TYR A 32 11.26 4.99 9.01
N THR A 33 10.31 4.05 9.02
CA THR A 33 10.57 2.73 9.62
C THR A 33 11.68 1.98 8.87
N CYS A 34 11.71 2.08 7.54
CA CYS A 34 12.79 1.49 6.73
C CYS A 34 14.11 2.26 6.91
N ARG A 35 14.11 3.58 6.82
CA ARG A 35 15.31 4.42 6.99
C ARG A 35 15.94 4.24 8.37
N ASP A 36 15.14 4.28 9.43
CA ASP A 36 15.62 4.12 10.83
C ASP A 36 16.14 2.69 11.09
N ALA A 37 15.70 1.70 10.32
CA ALA A 37 16.22 0.34 10.34
C ALA A 37 17.49 0.12 9.48
N GLY A 38 17.98 1.17 8.80
CA GLY A 38 19.20 1.17 8.00
C GLY A 38 19.01 0.71 6.56
N PHE A 39 17.80 0.78 6.02
CA PHE A 39 17.57 0.54 4.59
C PHE A 39 17.81 1.82 3.78
N ASP A 40 18.38 1.66 2.60
CA ASP A 40 18.23 2.64 1.53
C ASP A 40 16.81 2.52 0.97
N VAL A 41 16.12 3.65 0.81
CA VAL A 41 14.74 3.67 0.35
C VAL A 41 14.65 4.28 -1.04
N THR A 42 14.01 3.55 -1.94
CA THR A 42 13.58 4.04 -3.26
C THR A 42 12.06 4.19 -3.24
N ILE A 43 11.56 5.23 -3.89
CA ILE A 43 10.13 5.50 -4.02
C ILE A 43 9.73 5.37 -5.48
N CYS A 44 8.59 4.73 -5.76
CA CYS A 44 8.06 4.66 -7.11
C CYS A 44 6.52 4.77 -7.11
N SER A 45 6.00 5.06 -8.29
CA SER A 45 4.57 5.04 -8.58
C SER A 45 4.36 4.67 -10.06
N PRO A 46 3.15 4.33 -10.52
CA PRO A 46 2.91 4.00 -11.93
C PRO A 46 3.48 5.02 -12.91
N LEU A 47 3.30 6.31 -12.66
CA LEU A 47 3.75 7.37 -13.56
C LEU A 47 5.11 7.99 -13.17
N GLY A 48 5.59 7.76 -11.97
CA GLY A 48 6.74 8.48 -11.41
C GLY A 48 6.42 9.94 -11.05
N GLY A 49 7.43 10.67 -10.61
CA GLY A 49 7.30 12.06 -10.18
C GLY A 49 6.49 12.21 -8.90
N GLN A 50 5.98 13.41 -8.66
CA GLN A 50 5.25 13.71 -7.44
C GLN A 50 3.88 13.01 -7.39
N ALA A 51 3.71 12.10 -6.43
CA ALA A 51 2.43 11.44 -6.19
C ALA A 51 1.38 12.43 -5.65
N PRO A 52 0.10 12.30 -6.05
CA PRO A 52 -0.98 13.08 -5.47
C PRO A 52 -1.20 12.69 -4.00
N ILE A 53 -1.50 13.68 -3.16
CA ILE A 53 -1.74 13.48 -1.72
C ILE A 53 -3.24 13.48 -1.46
N ASP A 54 -3.70 12.49 -0.70
CA ASP A 54 -5.07 12.43 -0.21
C ASP A 54 -5.22 13.27 1.06
N ASN A 55 -5.81 14.45 0.91
CA ASN A 55 -6.02 15.37 2.02
C ASN A 55 -7.03 14.87 3.07
N LEU A 56 -7.88 13.89 2.73
CA LEU A 56 -8.88 13.35 3.65
C LEU A 56 -8.29 12.26 4.55
N CYS A 57 -7.29 11.54 4.06
CA CYS A 57 -6.63 10.50 4.85
C CYS A 57 -5.93 11.08 6.10
N ASN A 58 -5.44 12.31 6.00
CA ASN A 58 -4.67 13.00 7.05
C ASN A 58 -5.54 13.86 8.00
N CYS A 59 -6.87 13.90 7.81
CA CYS A 59 -7.75 14.87 8.50
C CYS A 59 -8.36 14.37 9.82
N ARG A 60 -8.02 13.17 10.28
CA ARG A 60 -8.67 12.57 11.47
C ARG A 60 -7.79 12.64 12.72
N GLY A 61 -7.57 13.84 13.20
CA GLY A 61 -6.88 14.06 14.48
C GLY A 61 -5.70 15.02 14.41
N PRO A 62 -4.98 15.24 15.52
CA PRO A 62 -3.78 16.06 15.52
C PRO A 62 -2.72 15.42 14.61
N VAL A 63 -1.98 16.26 13.88
CA VAL A 63 -0.88 15.82 13.00
C VAL A 63 0.09 14.94 13.80
N GLY A 64 0.19 13.67 13.45
CA GLY A 64 1.06 12.70 14.10
C GLY A 64 2.54 13.10 14.03
N ASP A 65 3.35 12.62 14.97
CA ASP A 65 4.77 13.00 15.01
C ASP A 65 5.54 12.58 13.75
N VAL A 66 5.10 11.51 13.08
CA VAL A 66 5.67 11.06 11.81
C VAL A 66 5.47 12.09 10.70
N LEU A 67 4.31 12.75 10.64
CA LEU A 67 4.03 13.82 9.67
C LEU A 67 4.79 15.11 10.01
N LYS A 68 4.93 15.46 11.31
CA LYS A 68 5.80 16.57 11.72
C LYS A 68 7.24 16.33 11.27
N ARG A 69 7.74 15.11 11.45
CA ARG A 69 9.07 14.71 10.97
C ARG A 69 9.18 14.89 9.46
N PHE A 70 8.21 14.40 8.69
CA PHE A 70 8.19 14.53 7.24
C PHE A 70 8.18 15.99 6.79
N HIS A 71 7.35 16.83 7.37
CA HIS A 71 7.29 18.26 7.03
C HIS A 71 8.59 19.00 7.35
N GLY A 72 9.33 18.58 8.39
CA GLY A 72 10.64 19.12 8.74
C GLY A 72 11.81 18.55 7.92
N ASP A 73 11.64 17.39 7.25
CA ASP A 73 12.70 16.68 6.55
C ASP A 73 12.68 16.99 5.04
N ARG A 74 13.61 17.83 4.61
CA ARG A 74 13.72 18.21 3.18
C ARG A 74 14.03 17.01 2.30
N THR A 75 14.94 16.13 2.72
CA THR A 75 15.33 14.96 1.94
C THR A 75 14.14 14.04 1.69
N ALA A 76 13.33 13.75 2.73
CA ALA A 76 12.14 12.92 2.57
C ALA A 76 11.09 13.55 1.62
N ARG A 77 10.97 14.89 1.63
CA ARG A 77 10.06 15.59 0.70
C ARG A 77 10.58 15.59 -0.74
N ASP A 78 11.88 15.77 -0.92
CA ASP A 78 12.53 15.72 -2.24
C ASP A 78 12.39 14.27 -2.80
N ASP A 79 12.69 13.23 -2.01
CA ASP A 79 12.50 11.81 -2.37
C ASP A 79 11.04 11.50 -2.75
N PHE A 80 10.05 12.04 -1.99
CA PHE A 80 8.63 11.85 -2.29
C PHE A 80 8.22 12.52 -3.62
N SER A 81 8.84 13.64 -3.96
CA SER A 81 8.53 14.39 -5.18
C SER A 81 9.18 13.81 -6.43
N ASP A 82 10.27 13.05 -6.27
CA ASP A 82 11.09 12.50 -7.35
C ASP A 82 10.93 10.96 -7.46
N ALA A 83 9.70 10.45 -7.24
CA ALA A 83 9.44 9.03 -7.36
C ALA A 83 9.77 8.50 -8.77
N LEU A 84 10.37 7.31 -8.85
CA LEU A 84 10.62 6.62 -10.12
C LEU A 84 9.30 6.09 -10.72
N SER A 85 9.26 5.91 -12.03
CA SER A 85 8.18 5.13 -12.65
C SER A 85 8.35 3.64 -12.33
N LEU A 86 7.24 2.92 -12.09
CA LEU A 86 7.26 1.46 -11.88
C LEU A 86 7.95 0.72 -13.02
N SER A 87 7.88 1.20 -14.25
CA SER A 87 8.57 0.61 -15.41
C SER A 87 10.10 0.62 -15.30
N GLN A 88 10.67 1.41 -14.39
CA GLN A 88 12.12 1.49 -14.13
C GLN A 88 12.56 0.56 -12.99
N ILE A 89 11.63 -0.13 -12.35
CA ILE A 89 11.89 -0.92 -11.13
C ILE A 89 12.22 -2.37 -11.48
N CYS A 90 13.34 -2.85 -10.95
CA CYS A 90 13.69 -4.26 -10.98
C CYS A 90 13.47 -4.89 -9.60
N ALA A 91 12.54 -5.84 -9.49
CA ALA A 91 12.17 -6.47 -8.21
C ALA A 91 13.35 -7.10 -7.45
N SER A 92 14.37 -7.61 -8.18
CA SER A 92 15.55 -8.25 -7.58
C SER A 92 16.43 -7.30 -6.78
N ASP A 93 16.32 -6.00 -7.00
CA ASP A 93 17.16 -5.00 -6.34
C ASP A 93 16.70 -4.69 -4.91
N PHE A 94 15.47 -5.10 -4.56
CA PHE A 94 14.84 -4.78 -3.30
C PHE A 94 14.70 -5.99 -2.38
N ALA A 95 15.10 -5.81 -1.13
CA ALA A 95 14.94 -6.81 -0.08
C ALA A 95 13.52 -6.84 0.50
N ALA A 96 12.80 -5.72 0.41
CA ALA A 96 11.45 -5.54 0.93
C ALA A 96 10.70 -4.49 0.11
N VAL A 97 9.36 -4.65 -0.01
CA VAL A 97 8.50 -3.68 -0.70
C VAL A 97 7.30 -3.32 0.18
N TYR A 98 6.99 -2.03 0.24
CA TYR A 98 5.89 -1.47 1.00
C TYR A 98 4.97 -0.67 0.07
N PHE A 99 3.76 -1.15 -0.12
CA PHE A 99 2.70 -0.43 -0.83
C PHE A 99 1.96 0.46 0.17
N ALA A 100 2.13 1.77 0.03
CA ALA A 100 1.50 2.74 0.93
C ALA A 100 -0.01 2.83 0.69
N GLU A 101 -0.77 3.12 1.76
CA GLU A 101 -2.21 3.40 1.67
C GLU A 101 -2.48 4.58 0.73
N GLY A 102 -3.57 4.47 0.00
CA GLY A 102 -4.10 5.52 -0.84
C GLY A 102 -5.25 5.00 -1.69
N CYS A 103 -6.43 5.63 -1.61
CA CYS A 103 -7.60 5.16 -2.35
C CYS A 103 -7.38 5.13 -3.86
N GLY A 104 -6.47 5.98 -4.39
CA GLY A 104 -6.09 5.97 -5.80
C GLY A 104 -5.64 4.61 -6.32
N ALA A 105 -5.06 3.77 -5.46
CA ALA A 105 -4.60 2.42 -5.80
C ALA A 105 -5.68 1.51 -6.39
N LEU A 106 -6.96 1.78 -6.11
CA LEU A 106 -8.08 1.06 -6.70
C LEU A 106 -8.21 1.27 -8.21
N TRP A 107 -7.69 2.38 -8.73
CA TRP A 107 -7.82 2.76 -10.15
C TRP A 107 -6.55 2.54 -10.96
N ASP A 108 -5.38 2.62 -10.33
CA ASP A 108 -4.12 2.38 -11.01
C ASP A 108 -3.46 1.05 -10.60
N LEU A 109 -3.00 0.90 -9.37
CA LEU A 109 -2.24 -0.28 -8.93
C LEU A 109 -2.99 -1.61 -9.14
N ALA A 110 -4.32 -1.59 -9.04
CA ALA A 110 -5.16 -2.78 -9.24
C ALA A 110 -4.99 -3.42 -10.62
N THR A 111 -4.65 -2.62 -11.64
CA THR A 111 -4.56 -3.07 -13.05
C THR A 111 -3.24 -2.75 -13.73
N ASP A 112 -2.31 -2.08 -13.04
CA ASP A 112 -1.01 -1.72 -13.58
C ASP A 112 -0.14 -2.97 -13.78
N ALA A 113 0.33 -3.19 -15.01
CA ALA A 113 1.09 -4.39 -15.38
C ALA A 113 2.46 -4.47 -14.70
N ASP A 114 3.12 -3.33 -14.47
CA ASP A 114 4.42 -3.28 -13.83
C ASP A 114 4.28 -3.56 -12.32
N ALA A 115 3.23 -3.03 -11.66
CA ALA A 115 2.90 -3.35 -10.29
C ALA A 115 2.59 -4.84 -10.09
N GLN A 116 1.83 -5.43 -11.02
CA GLN A 116 1.54 -6.86 -11.00
C GLN A 116 2.80 -7.70 -11.19
N SER A 117 3.64 -7.37 -12.16
CA SER A 117 4.91 -8.05 -12.41
C SER A 117 5.85 -7.95 -11.21
N LEU A 118 5.89 -6.79 -10.55
CA LEU A 118 6.67 -6.58 -9.32
C LEU A 118 6.21 -7.55 -8.22
N VAL A 119 4.91 -7.62 -7.93
CA VAL A 119 4.38 -8.48 -6.86
C VAL A 119 4.58 -9.96 -7.18
N LEU A 120 4.34 -10.38 -8.44
CA LEU A 120 4.59 -11.76 -8.87
C LEU A 120 6.06 -12.14 -8.69
N ARG A 121 6.97 -11.26 -9.10
CA ARG A 121 8.41 -11.53 -8.97
C ARG A 121 8.86 -11.58 -7.52
N LEU A 122 8.36 -10.70 -6.65
CA LEU A 122 8.63 -10.75 -5.21
C LEU A 122 8.08 -12.03 -4.58
N HIS A 123 6.92 -12.50 -5.05
CA HIS A 123 6.32 -13.74 -4.60
C HIS A 123 7.22 -14.95 -4.96
N GLU A 124 7.71 -15.03 -6.19
CA GLU A 124 8.67 -16.06 -6.63
C GLU A 124 9.96 -16.03 -5.81
N LEU A 125 10.46 -14.85 -5.51
CA LEU A 125 11.68 -14.64 -4.72
C LEU A 125 11.46 -14.81 -3.22
N GLN A 126 10.21 -15.04 -2.76
CA GLN A 126 9.83 -15.13 -1.36
C GLN A 126 10.27 -13.90 -0.55
N ARG A 127 10.22 -12.73 -1.17
CA ARG A 127 10.61 -11.47 -0.53
C ARG A 127 9.44 -10.81 0.18
N PRO A 128 9.68 -10.24 1.37
CA PRO A 128 8.66 -9.53 2.13
C PRO A 128 8.00 -8.41 1.33
N CYS A 129 6.67 -8.48 1.26
CA CYS A 129 5.85 -7.50 0.58
C CYS A 129 4.68 -7.09 1.48
N ALA A 130 4.55 -5.79 1.72
CA ALA A 130 3.54 -5.23 2.60
C ALA A 130 2.56 -4.36 1.83
N PHE A 131 1.27 -4.51 2.11
CA PHE A 131 0.16 -3.80 1.48
C PHE A 131 -0.65 -3.11 2.56
N VAL A 132 -0.88 -1.82 2.46
CA VAL A 132 -1.69 -1.08 3.44
C VAL A 132 -2.97 -0.59 2.80
N GLY A 133 -4.10 -0.94 3.40
CA GLY A 133 -5.40 -0.45 3.01
C GLY A 133 -5.73 -0.73 1.54
N HIS A 134 -6.08 0.32 0.79
CA HIS A 134 -6.51 0.18 -0.61
C HIS A 134 -5.41 -0.28 -1.56
N SER A 135 -4.13 -0.16 -1.20
CA SER A 135 -3.04 -0.72 -2.01
C SER A 135 -3.08 -2.25 -2.12
N THR A 136 -3.83 -2.93 -1.24
CA THR A 136 -4.12 -4.37 -1.34
C THR A 136 -4.85 -4.72 -2.65
N SER A 137 -5.44 -3.74 -3.33
CA SER A 137 -6.09 -3.91 -4.64
C SER A 137 -5.19 -4.51 -5.72
N VAL A 138 -3.87 -4.32 -5.64
CA VAL A 138 -2.91 -4.92 -6.56
C VAL A 138 -3.00 -6.44 -6.61
N LEU A 139 -3.49 -7.08 -5.55
CA LEU A 139 -3.63 -8.53 -5.44
C LEU A 139 -4.85 -9.10 -6.19
N LEU A 140 -5.83 -8.28 -6.57
CA LEU A 140 -7.11 -8.74 -7.12
C LEU A 140 -6.98 -9.48 -8.45
N THR A 141 -6.05 -9.05 -9.28
CA THR A 141 -5.87 -9.55 -10.65
C THR A 141 -4.78 -10.60 -10.79
N LEU A 142 -3.96 -10.78 -9.74
CA LEU A 142 -2.82 -11.70 -9.78
C LEU A 142 -3.28 -13.16 -9.82
N ARG A 143 -2.61 -13.95 -10.65
CA ARG A 143 -2.85 -15.39 -10.80
C ARG A 143 -1.55 -16.16 -10.60
N GLY A 144 -1.66 -17.33 -9.96
CA GLY A 144 -0.59 -18.28 -9.83
C GLY A 144 -0.36 -19.09 -11.13
N PRO A 145 0.67 -19.95 -11.17
CA PRO A 145 0.93 -20.82 -12.30
C PRO A 145 -0.22 -21.80 -12.62
N ASP A 146 -1.05 -22.11 -11.62
CA ASP A 146 -2.26 -22.94 -11.73
C ASP A 146 -3.50 -22.16 -12.20
N SER A 147 -3.33 -20.88 -12.56
CA SER A 147 -4.39 -19.93 -12.95
C SER A 147 -5.36 -19.57 -11.82
N LEU A 148 -5.16 -20.07 -10.60
CA LEU A 148 -5.95 -19.63 -9.44
C LEU A 148 -5.54 -18.20 -9.00
N PRO A 149 -6.47 -17.46 -8.38
CA PRO A 149 -6.11 -16.19 -7.74
C PRO A 149 -4.95 -16.39 -6.75
N LEU A 150 -3.94 -15.52 -6.83
CA LEU A 150 -2.74 -15.66 -5.99
C LEU A 150 -3.06 -15.50 -4.49
N VAL A 151 -4.18 -14.85 -4.17
CA VAL A 151 -4.72 -14.70 -2.80
C VAL A 151 -5.54 -15.90 -2.32
N HIS A 152 -5.85 -16.88 -3.21
CA HIS A 152 -6.68 -18.02 -2.84
C HIS A 152 -6.08 -18.81 -1.66
N GLY A 153 -6.86 -18.98 -0.60
CA GLY A 153 -6.44 -19.66 0.65
C GLY A 153 -5.49 -18.86 1.54
N ARG A 154 -5.03 -17.66 1.12
CA ARG A 154 -4.10 -16.85 1.92
C ARG A 154 -4.82 -15.91 2.88
N GLY A 155 -4.22 -15.74 4.06
CA GLY A 155 -4.65 -14.74 5.03
C GLY A 155 -4.36 -13.32 4.51
N VAL A 156 -5.40 -12.46 4.47
CA VAL A 156 -5.28 -11.06 4.03
C VAL A 156 -6.28 -10.18 4.77
N THR A 157 -5.94 -8.90 4.89
CA THR A 157 -6.85 -7.84 5.32
C THR A 157 -6.78 -6.64 4.38
N ALA A 158 -7.84 -5.86 4.33
CA ALA A 158 -7.98 -4.63 3.56
C ALA A 158 -9.14 -3.82 4.16
N PRO A 159 -9.40 -2.57 3.75
CA PRO A 159 -10.56 -1.82 4.19
C PRO A 159 -11.85 -2.60 3.97
N ASN A 160 -12.71 -2.59 4.97
CA ASN A 160 -14.05 -3.15 4.87
C ASN A 160 -15.03 -2.09 4.34
N ARG A 161 -16.26 -2.53 4.04
CA ARG A 161 -17.28 -1.66 3.48
C ARG A 161 -17.68 -0.50 4.41
N ALA A 162 -17.63 -0.68 5.72
CA ALA A 162 -17.97 0.36 6.68
C ALA A 162 -16.89 1.46 6.72
N GLU A 163 -15.61 1.08 6.62
CA GLU A 163 -14.48 2.02 6.50
C GLU A 163 -14.57 2.80 5.20
N ASP A 164 -14.89 2.15 4.07
CA ASP A 164 -15.11 2.79 2.78
C ASP A 164 -16.24 3.82 2.84
N ALA A 165 -17.36 3.44 3.45
CA ALA A 165 -18.50 4.34 3.65
C ALA A 165 -18.14 5.53 4.55
N ALA A 166 -17.40 5.30 5.64
CA ALA A 166 -16.93 6.35 6.55
C ALA A 166 -15.93 7.31 5.90
N TYR A 167 -15.14 6.83 4.95
CA TYR A 167 -14.28 7.66 4.10
C TYR A 167 -15.09 8.47 3.06
N GLY A 168 -16.29 8.01 2.73
CA GLY A 168 -17.17 8.57 1.70
C GLY A 168 -16.81 8.06 0.30
N MET A 169 -16.39 6.79 0.22
CA MET A 169 -16.19 6.10 -1.05
C MET A 169 -17.51 6.06 -1.83
N PRO A 170 -17.51 6.35 -3.14
CA PRO A 170 -18.71 6.21 -3.95
C PRO A 170 -19.26 4.78 -3.90
N PRO A 171 -20.58 4.58 -3.83
CA PRO A 171 -21.19 3.27 -3.61
C PRO A 171 -20.98 2.28 -4.77
N ASN A 172 -20.65 2.79 -5.95
CA ASN A 172 -20.34 2.00 -7.16
C ASN A 172 -18.87 1.57 -7.26
N VAL A 173 -18.02 2.00 -6.34
CA VAL A 173 -16.62 1.54 -6.27
C VAL A 173 -16.58 0.14 -5.67
N LEU A 174 -15.70 -0.72 -6.18
CA LEU A 174 -15.51 -2.08 -5.67
C LEU A 174 -15.15 -2.07 -4.17
N SER A 175 -15.60 -3.09 -3.45
CA SER A 175 -15.22 -3.32 -2.04
C SER A 175 -14.12 -4.38 -2.00
N LEU A 176 -12.96 -4.04 -1.44
CA LEU A 176 -11.83 -4.98 -1.31
C LEU A 176 -12.20 -6.20 -0.45
N GLU A 177 -12.93 -6.01 0.64
CA GLU A 177 -13.44 -7.09 1.46
C GLU A 177 -14.20 -8.13 0.63
N ARG A 178 -15.14 -7.67 -0.20
CA ARG A 178 -15.95 -8.52 -1.05
C ARG A 178 -15.12 -9.19 -2.14
N GLU A 179 -14.31 -8.44 -2.85
CA GLU A 179 -13.52 -8.96 -3.97
C GLU A 179 -12.48 -9.99 -3.51
N LEU A 180 -11.71 -9.70 -2.45
CA LEU A 180 -10.75 -10.64 -1.88
C LEU A 180 -11.43 -11.93 -1.40
N THR A 181 -12.60 -11.80 -0.72
CA THR A 181 -13.38 -12.96 -0.29
C THR A 181 -13.86 -13.78 -1.49
N SER A 182 -14.34 -13.14 -2.56
CA SER A 182 -14.82 -13.83 -3.77
C SER A 182 -13.69 -14.57 -4.51
N LEU A 183 -12.45 -14.09 -4.39
CA LEU A 183 -11.25 -14.73 -4.92
C LEU A 183 -10.73 -15.88 -4.03
N GLY A 184 -11.43 -16.19 -2.94
CA GLY A 184 -11.10 -17.29 -2.02
C GLY A 184 -10.03 -16.95 -0.99
N ALA A 185 -9.73 -15.68 -0.75
CA ALA A 185 -8.83 -15.27 0.32
C ALA A 185 -9.45 -15.54 1.71
N ALA A 186 -8.62 -15.90 2.67
CA ALA A 186 -8.99 -15.95 4.08
C ALA A 186 -8.97 -14.52 4.67
N TYR A 187 -9.95 -13.71 4.24
CA TYR A 187 -10.07 -12.33 4.67
C TYR A 187 -10.35 -12.22 6.18
N LYS A 188 -9.67 -11.30 6.85
CA LYS A 188 -9.83 -11.00 8.27
C LYS A 188 -9.93 -9.50 8.48
N ALA A 189 -10.81 -9.06 9.37
CA ALA A 189 -10.96 -7.67 9.77
C ALA A 189 -11.02 -7.51 11.28
N ALA A 190 -10.57 -6.38 11.76
CA ALA A 190 -10.78 -5.86 13.12
C ALA A 190 -11.90 -4.79 13.08
N PRO A 191 -12.35 -4.26 14.23
CA PRO A 191 -13.27 -3.14 14.28
C PRO A 191 -12.79 -1.95 13.45
N ASP A 192 -13.73 -1.24 12.81
CA ASP A 192 -13.48 -0.13 11.90
C ASP A 192 -12.54 0.92 12.48
N GLY A 193 -11.57 1.33 11.67
CA GLY A 193 -10.55 2.32 12.06
C GLY A 193 -9.50 1.83 13.05
N SER A 194 -9.62 0.59 13.56
CA SER A 194 -8.60 0.01 14.44
C SER A 194 -7.40 -0.49 13.63
N PRO A 195 -6.16 -0.33 14.15
CA PRO A 195 -5.00 -0.95 13.52
C PRO A 195 -5.14 -2.47 13.48
N HIS A 196 -5.04 -3.06 12.29
CA HIS A 196 -5.08 -4.51 12.12
C HIS A 196 -4.07 -4.96 11.07
N LEU A 197 -3.38 -6.05 11.33
CA LEU A 197 -2.38 -6.66 10.46
C LEU A 197 -2.65 -8.15 10.32
N VAL A 198 -2.56 -8.63 9.10
CA VAL A 198 -2.50 -10.06 8.78
C VAL A 198 -1.18 -10.34 8.08
N GLN A 199 -0.46 -11.35 8.56
CA GLN A 199 0.76 -11.83 7.92
C GLN A 199 0.58 -13.29 7.50
N ASP A 200 0.90 -13.58 6.25
CA ASP A 200 0.88 -14.91 5.66
C ASP A 200 2.20 -15.14 4.91
N GLY A 201 3.14 -15.78 5.58
CA GLY A 201 4.51 -15.93 5.08
C GLY A 201 5.19 -14.56 4.92
N TRP A 202 5.63 -14.28 3.69
CA TRP A 202 6.25 -12.98 3.32
C TRP A 202 5.25 -11.90 2.91
N TRP A 203 3.97 -12.19 2.88
CA TRP A 203 2.92 -11.18 2.66
C TRP A 203 2.42 -10.61 3.97
N ILE A 204 2.34 -9.30 4.02
CA ILE A 204 1.89 -8.55 5.18
C ILE A 204 0.83 -7.58 4.69
N SER A 205 -0.38 -7.66 5.22
CA SER A 205 -1.45 -6.72 4.88
C SER A 205 -1.92 -5.95 6.10
N GLY A 206 -2.24 -4.68 5.92
CA GLY A 206 -2.84 -3.81 6.93
C GLY A 206 -4.21 -3.34 6.50
N GLN A 207 -5.19 -3.36 7.41
CA GLN A 207 -6.58 -3.07 7.07
C GLN A 207 -6.78 -1.65 6.54
N ASN A 208 -6.10 -0.66 7.13
CA ASN A 208 -6.39 0.76 6.95
C ASN A 208 -5.14 1.63 7.22
N ALA A 209 -5.26 2.94 7.07
CA ALA A 209 -4.17 3.88 7.34
C ALA A 209 -3.61 3.76 8.77
N ALA A 210 -4.44 3.50 9.77
CA ALA A 210 -4.01 3.30 11.16
C ALA A 210 -3.09 2.09 11.34
N SER A 211 -3.12 1.13 10.41
CA SER A 211 -2.27 -0.06 10.39
C SER A 211 -0.84 0.22 9.89
N SER A 212 -0.58 1.37 9.28
CA SER A 212 0.67 1.66 8.56
C SER A 212 1.91 1.42 9.42
N ALA A 213 1.91 1.91 10.66
CA ALA A 213 3.05 1.79 11.56
C ALA A 213 3.35 0.32 11.95
N ILE A 214 2.32 -0.47 12.23
CA ILE A 214 2.50 -1.89 12.60
C ILE A 214 2.93 -2.72 11.40
N VAL A 215 2.43 -2.42 10.21
CA VAL A 215 2.78 -3.08 8.95
C VAL A 215 4.24 -2.78 8.57
N ALA A 216 4.66 -1.52 8.61
CA ALA A 216 6.05 -1.14 8.33
C ALA A 216 7.04 -1.83 9.27
N ARG A 217 6.73 -1.89 10.58
CA ARG A 217 7.55 -2.62 11.56
C ARG A 217 7.58 -4.12 11.28
N ALA A 218 6.47 -4.72 10.89
CA ALA A 218 6.41 -6.14 10.53
C ALA A 218 7.27 -6.42 9.28
N LEU A 219 7.19 -5.56 8.25
CA LEU A 219 8.00 -5.67 7.03
C LEU A 219 9.51 -5.71 7.36
N VAL A 220 9.98 -4.75 8.16
CA VAL A 220 11.39 -4.69 8.56
C VAL A 220 11.82 -5.93 9.36
N ARG A 221 10.96 -6.43 10.25
CA ARG A 221 11.27 -7.67 11.02
C ARG A 221 11.33 -8.91 10.15
N THR A 222 10.47 -9.01 9.14
CA THR A 222 10.42 -10.18 8.24
C THR A 222 11.60 -10.17 7.24
N THR A 223 12.22 -9.01 7.02
CA THR A 223 13.33 -8.85 6.07
C THR A 223 14.70 -9.13 6.73
N LYS A 224 14.80 -9.04 8.04
CA LYS A 224 16.03 -9.31 8.82
C LYS A 224 16.14 -10.78 9.24
#